data_959725631afde56e5d4e2e847d69d6ed
#
_entry.id   959725631afde56e5d4e2e847d69d6ed
#
_cell.length_a   1.000
_cell.length_b   1.000
_cell.length_c   1.000
_cell.angle_alpha   90.00
_cell.angle_beta   90.00
_cell.angle_gamma   90.00
#
_symmetry.space_group_name_H-M   'P 1'
#
loop_
_entity.id
_entity.type
_entity.pdbx_description
1 polymer ?
#
loop_
_entity_poly.entity_id
_entity_poly.type
_entity_poly.pdbx_seq_one_letter_code
_entity_poly.pdbx_strand_id
1 'polypeptide(L)'
;MGVTFHEFKFLEYITKSQTLGNVLTLGRQELILNENDFKKLNIIKNKNFVEKYADKVLIENFNVTSVTSLDNSDFEGSSIVFDMNLPLKNLNRQFDTIIDFGTSEHIFNVTQSLQNVSDLCKKEGLILHCLPTNNNCGHGFWQFSPELFFSLYSKKNGFLDTEIFLFDSYNKYEWWKINPQKPGERLELSSEVSLYIAVKTKKNYEKTKQLVQQSDYTFRWGNDELIKKKTLKKKTISFIWKRSKDFLKKIWFKLILPQRISEKIEGKKITKKKFFEKNKYIKKIIFNENK
;
A
#
# COMPACT_ATOMS: atom_id res chain seq x y z
N MET A 1 -3.46 -8.70 13.42
CA MET A 1 -3.90 -7.31 13.08
C MET A 1 -3.59 -6.42 14.25
N GLY A 2 -2.98 -5.25 14.05
CA GLY A 2 -2.70 -4.42 15.20
C GLY A 2 -1.88 -3.16 14.92
N VAL A 3 -1.82 -2.32 15.93
CA VAL A 3 -0.98 -1.13 15.97
C VAL A 3 0.39 -1.51 16.51
N THR A 4 1.36 -1.64 15.61
CA THR A 4 2.78 -1.80 15.92
C THR A 4 3.47 -0.45 15.97
N PHE A 5 4.79 -0.45 16.14
CA PHE A 5 5.61 0.77 16.05
C PHE A 5 5.44 1.49 14.70
N HIS A 6 5.27 0.75 13.61
CA HIS A 6 5.10 1.33 12.28
C HIS A 6 3.76 2.04 12.12
N GLU A 7 2.66 1.39 12.49
CA GLU A 7 1.33 1.99 12.40
C GLU A 7 1.22 3.21 13.33
N PHE A 8 1.83 3.15 14.51
CA PHE A 8 1.89 4.31 15.41
C PHE A 8 2.62 5.49 14.75
N LYS A 9 3.80 5.26 14.17
CA LYS A 9 4.56 6.30 13.44
C LYS A 9 3.82 6.82 12.21
N PHE A 10 3.06 5.98 11.55
CA PHE A 10 2.20 6.41 10.44
C PHE A 10 1.09 7.34 10.93
N LEU A 11 0.45 7.01 12.04
CA LEU A 11 -0.56 7.87 12.65
C LEU A 11 0.04 9.21 13.12
N GLU A 12 1.22 9.20 13.74
CA GLU A 12 1.94 10.45 14.08
C GLU A 12 2.22 11.31 12.84
N TYR A 13 2.61 10.69 11.72
CA TYR A 13 2.83 11.42 10.47
C TYR A 13 1.56 12.09 9.97
N ILE A 14 0.42 11.39 10.01
CA ILE A 14 -0.86 11.88 9.52
C ILE A 14 -1.41 12.98 10.43
N THR A 15 -1.36 12.80 11.72
CA THR A 15 -1.95 13.73 12.70
C THR A 15 -1.21 15.05 12.84
N LYS A 16 -0.02 15.18 12.25
CA LYS A 16 0.66 16.49 12.09
C LYS A 16 -0.15 17.49 11.26
N SER A 17 -1.02 17.03 10.37
CA SER A 17 -1.76 17.88 9.42
C SER A 17 -3.25 17.54 9.30
N GLN A 18 -3.70 16.45 9.90
CA GLN A 18 -5.06 15.93 9.79
C GLN A 18 -5.60 15.53 11.17
N THR A 19 -6.91 15.66 11.36
CA THR A 19 -7.62 15.10 12.52
C THR A 19 -8.27 13.79 12.12
N LEU A 20 -8.34 12.82 13.02
CA LEU A 20 -8.92 11.50 12.74
C LEU A 20 -10.41 11.42 13.05
N GLY A 21 -10.91 12.21 13.99
CA GLY A 21 -12.34 12.28 14.35
C GLY A 21 -12.90 10.95 14.86
N ASN A 22 -14.07 10.56 14.35
CA ASN A 22 -14.69 9.27 14.64
C ASN A 22 -14.06 8.19 13.74
N VAL A 23 -13.39 7.23 14.34
CA VAL A 23 -12.61 6.19 13.65
C VAL A 23 -13.39 4.90 13.57
N LEU A 24 -13.40 4.28 12.38
CA LEU A 24 -13.72 2.87 12.21
C LEU A 24 -12.43 2.08 12.02
N THR A 25 -12.22 1.02 12.78
CA THR A 25 -11.17 0.03 12.51
C THR A 25 -11.75 -1.22 11.86
N LEU A 26 -11.11 -1.72 10.80
CA LEU A 26 -11.38 -3.06 10.30
C LEU A 26 -10.62 -4.06 11.17
N GLY A 27 -11.35 -4.97 11.79
CA GLY A 27 -10.87 -5.77 12.90
C GLY A 27 -10.66 -4.90 14.16
N ARG A 28 -10.73 -5.52 15.32
CA ARG A 28 -10.33 -4.85 16.56
C ARG A 28 -8.83 -4.86 16.68
N GLN A 29 -8.19 -3.70 16.56
CA GLN A 29 -6.75 -3.56 16.47
C GLN A 29 -6.07 -3.87 17.79
N GLU A 30 -5.23 -4.91 17.84
CA GLU A 30 -4.37 -5.18 19.00
C GLU A 30 -3.28 -4.13 19.14
N LEU A 31 -2.84 -3.86 20.36
CA LEU A 31 -1.69 -2.99 20.64
C LEU A 31 -0.42 -3.82 20.74
N ILE A 32 0.37 -3.85 19.69
CA ILE A 32 1.59 -4.69 19.58
C ILE A 32 2.82 -3.83 19.77
N LEU A 33 2.99 -3.30 20.98
CA LEU A 33 4.13 -2.48 21.38
C LEU A 33 4.84 -3.12 22.57
N ASN A 34 6.16 -3.19 22.50
CA ASN A 34 6.99 -3.60 23.64
C ASN A 34 7.38 -2.39 24.50
N GLU A 35 7.99 -2.63 25.65
CA GLU A 35 8.37 -1.55 26.58
C GLU A 35 9.32 -0.51 25.99
N ASN A 36 10.21 -0.93 25.12
CA ASN A 36 11.15 -0.02 24.45
C ASN A 36 10.40 0.85 23.43
N ASP A 37 9.38 0.29 22.76
CA ASP A 37 8.52 1.04 21.85
C ASP A 37 7.74 2.13 22.59
N PHE A 38 7.17 1.82 23.75
CA PHE A 38 6.48 2.82 24.57
C PHE A 38 7.39 4.00 24.96
N LYS A 39 8.63 3.70 25.36
CA LYS A 39 9.62 4.73 25.69
C LYS A 39 9.96 5.60 24.49
N LYS A 40 10.23 4.98 23.34
CA LYS A 40 10.60 5.67 22.10
C LYS A 40 9.48 6.50 21.48
N LEU A 41 8.23 6.08 21.69
CA LEU A 41 7.04 6.78 21.22
C LEU A 41 6.52 7.80 22.24
N ASN A 42 7.19 7.96 23.37
CA ASN A 42 6.77 8.83 24.48
C ASN A 42 5.33 8.58 24.96
N ILE A 43 4.85 7.35 24.83
CA ILE A 43 3.53 6.98 25.31
C ILE A 43 3.60 6.82 26.83
N ILE A 44 2.82 7.63 27.55
CA ILE A 44 2.79 7.58 29.01
C ILE A 44 2.09 6.30 29.45
N LYS A 45 2.85 5.38 30.04
CA LYS A 45 2.29 4.22 30.77
C LYS A 45 1.86 4.65 32.17
N ASN A 46 0.59 4.66 32.44
CA ASN A 46 0.14 4.56 33.82
C ASN A 46 0.54 3.18 34.38
N LYS A 47 0.87 3.08 35.67
CA LYS A 47 1.38 1.86 36.33
C LYS A 47 0.51 0.60 36.10
N ASN A 48 -0.74 0.75 35.67
CA ASN A 48 -1.71 -0.30 35.39
C ASN A 48 -2.06 -0.41 33.92
N PHE A 49 -1.19 0.06 32.98
CA PHE A 49 -1.47 0.01 31.57
C PHE A 49 -1.31 -1.43 31.04
N VAL A 50 -2.40 -2.17 31.01
CA VAL A 50 -2.52 -3.49 30.38
C VAL A 50 -3.66 -3.38 29.35
N GLU A 51 -3.40 -2.70 28.24
CA GLU A 51 -4.36 -2.61 27.14
C GLU A 51 -4.01 -3.66 26.10
N LYS A 52 -4.92 -4.59 25.84
CA LYS A 52 -4.79 -5.55 24.74
C LYS A 52 -5.03 -4.87 23.41
N TYR A 53 -5.94 -3.90 23.37
CA TYR A 53 -6.38 -3.24 22.13
C TYR A 53 -5.94 -1.78 22.08
N ALA A 54 -5.83 -1.26 20.86
CA ALA A 54 -5.33 0.08 20.60
C ALA A 54 -6.34 1.22 20.83
N ASP A 55 -7.59 0.91 21.14
CA ASP A 55 -8.69 1.88 21.22
C ASP A 55 -8.33 3.09 22.09
N LYS A 56 -7.83 2.85 23.29
CA LYS A 56 -7.45 3.91 24.23
C LYS A 56 -6.24 4.71 23.76
N VAL A 57 -5.23 4.02 23.20
CA VAL A 57 -4.05 4.67 22.65
C VAL A 57 -4.41 5.58 21.49
N LEU A 58 -5.33 5.18 20.62
CA LEU A 58 -5.82 6.01 19.54
C LEU A 58 -6.49 7.28 20.06
N ILE A 59 -7.35 7.17 21.07
CA ILE A 59 -8.04 8.31 21.68
C ILE A 59 -7.04 9.27 22.35
N GLU A 60 -6.14 8.74 23.19
CA GLU A 60 -5.26 9.56 24.02
C GLU A 60 -4.10 10.21 23.25
N ASN A 61 -3.59 9.56 22.17
CA ASN A 61 -2.39 10.04 21.48
C ASN A 61 -2.68 10.70 20.13
N PHE A 62 -3.83 10.43 19.50
CA PHE A 62 -4.09 10.88 18.13
C PHE A 62 -5.35 11.75 18.00
N ASN A 63 -5.85 12.25 19.10
CA ASN A 63 -7.02 13.13 19.15
C ASN A 63 -8.24 12.53 18.43
N VAL A 64 -8.43 11.21 18.61
CA VAL A 64 -9.58 10.46 18.11
C VAL A 64 -10.77 10.69 19.02
N THR A 65 -11.92 11.03 18.45
CA THR A 65 -13.14 11.30 19.22
C THR A 65 -13.79 10.01 19.72
N SER A 66 -13.84 8.99 18.87
CA SER A 66 -14.34 7.66 19.21
C SER A 66 -13.75 6.59 18.30
N VAL A 67 -13.65 5.37 18.81
CA VAL A 67 -13.24 4.19 18.05
C VAL A 67 -14.41 3.23 17.97
N THR A 68 -14.73 2.79 16.77
CA THR A 68 -15.69 1.71 16.48
C THR A 68 -14.93 0.63 15.74
N SER A 69 -15.02 -0.63 16.16
CA SER A 69 -14.43 -1.76 15.45
C SER A 69 -15.48 -2.53 14.66
N LEU A 70 -15.12 -2.97 13.46
CA LEU A 70 -15.95 -3.82 12.61
C LEU A 70 -15.19 -5.11 12.31
N ASP A 71 -15.79 -6.25 12.61
CA ASP A 71 -15.20 -7.56 12.36
C ASP A 71 -16.25 -8.54 11.86
N ASN A 72 -15.82 -9.67 11.30
CA ASN A 72 -16.68 -10.76 10.87
C ASN A 72 -17.35 -11.52 12.04
N SER A 73 -16.80 -11.39 13.23
CA SER A 73 -17.30 -12.02 14.45
C SER A 73 -17.17 -11.12 15.67
N ASP A 74 -17.82 -11.46 16.76
CA ASP A 74 -17.71 -10.79 18.06
C ASP A 74 -16.60 -11.37 18.94
N PHE A 75 -15.78 -12.28 18.42
CA PHE A 75 -14.75 -13.02 19.17
C PHE A 75 -13.80 -12.08 19.94
N GLU A 76 -13.43 -10.95 19.34
CA GLU A 76 -12.59 -9.93 19.98
C GLU A 76 -13.40 -8.78 20.60
N GLY A 77 -14.70 -8.92 20.70
CA GLY A 77 -15.61 -7.89 21.22
C GLY A 77 -15.71 -6.69 20.29
N SER A 78 -15.85 -6.94 18.99
CA SER A 78 -16.03 -5.87 17.99
C SER A 78 -17.36 -5.14 18.18
N SER A 79 -17.38 -3.85 17.86
CA SER A 79 -18.56 -3.00 18.00
C SER A 79 -19.64 -3.31 16.95
N ILE A 80 -19.21 -3.75 15.77
CA ILE A 80 -20.07 -4.10 14.63
C ILE A 80 -19.62 -5.45 14.10
N VAL A 81 -20.56 -6.40 14.04
CA VAL A 81 -20.33 -7.69 13.36
C VAL A 81 -20.84 -7.59 11.94
N PHE A 82 -19.93 -7.70 10.97
CA PHE A 82 -20.28 -7.61 9.56
C PHE A 82 -19.22 -8.31 8.68
N ASP A 83 -19.68 -9.13 7.74
CA ASP A 83 -18.81 -9.80 6.76
C ASP A 83 -18.49 -8.84 5.60
N MET A 84 -17.26 -8.36 5.55
CA MET A 84 -16.76 -7.45 4.51
C MET A 84 -16.68 -8.09 3.11
N ASN A 85 -16.89 -9.41 2.98
CA ASN A 85 -17.10 -10.04 1.67
C ASN A 85 -18.41 -9.63 1.00
N LEU A 86 -19.38 -9.12 1.78
CA LEU A 86 -20.72 -8.78 1.33
C LEU A 86 -20.88 -7.26 1.12
N PRO A 87 -21.73 -6.83 0.18
CA PRO A 87 -22.03 -5.42 0.03
C PRO A 87 -22.77 -4.86 1.27
N LEU A 88 -22.49 -3.60 1.61
CA LEU A 88 -23.15 -2.91 2.71
C LEU A 88 -24.65 -2.80 2.43
N LYS A 89 -25.43 -3.58 3.16
CA LYS A 89 -26.88 -3.47 3.23
C LYS A 89 -27.22 -3.02 4.64
N ASN A 90 -27.96 -1.95 4.82
CA ASN A 90 -28.47 -1.50 6.15
C ASN A 90 -27.42 -0.93 7.12
N LEU A 91 -26.16 -0.78 6.76
CA LEU A 91 -25.16 -0.11 7.58
C LEU A 91 -25.04 1.36 7.17
N ASN A 92 -26.00 2.20 7.62
CA ASN A 92 -26.06 3.64 7.30
C ASN A 92 -25.17 4.48 8.24
N ARG A 93 -23.95 4.01 8.52
CA ARG A 93 -22.98 4.75 9.33
C ARG A 93 -21.80 5.17 8.47
N GLN A 94 -21.28 6.34 8.73
CA GLN A 94 -20.07 6.84 8.09
C GLN A 94 -19.12 7.42 9.14
N PHE A 95 -17.84 7.29 8.88
CA PHE A 95 -16.77 7.62 9.80
C PHE A 95 -15.84 8.67 9.20
N ASP A 96 -15.22 9.46 10.05
CA ASP A 96 -14.26 10.49 9.63
C ASP A 96 -12.96 9.86 9.15
N THR A 97 -12.57 8.72 9.75
CA THR A 97 -11.39 7.95 9.34
C THR A 97 -11.68 6.46 9.36
N ILE A 98 -11.23 5.75 8.33
CA ILE A 98 -11.20 4.28 8.29
C ILE A 98 -9.76 3.82 8.45
N ILE A 99 -9.53 2.89 9.36
CA ILE A 99 -8.23 2.27 9.62
C ILE A 99 -8.30 0.78 9.27
N ASP A 100 -7.46 0.35 8.36
CA ASP A 100 -7.30 -1.04 7.92
C ASP A 100 -5.83 -1.43 8.07
N PHE A 101 -5.47 -1.88 9.26
CA PHE A 101 -4.13 -2.31 9.57
C PHE A 101 -4.07 -3.83 9.71
N GLY A 102 -3.95 -4.49 8.55
CA GLY A 102 -3.82 -5.93 8.47
C GLY A 102 -5.14 -6.71 8.48
N THR A 103 -6.20 -6.21 7.86
CA THR A 103 -7.49 -6.92 7.75
C THR A 103 -7.82 -7.33 6.33
N SER A 104 -7.71 -6.42 5.36
CA SER A 104 -8.17 -6.67 3.99
C SER A 104 -7.45 -7.82 3.29
N GLU A 105 -6.23 -8.16 3.68
CA GLU A 105 -5.49 -9.32 3.14
C GLU A 105 -6.12 -10.67 3.48
N HIS A 106 -6.98 -10.72 4.51
CA HIS A 106 -7.68 -11.91 4.95
C HIS A 106 -9.10 -12.04 4.38
N ILE A 107 -9.60 -11.02 3.66
CA ILE A 107 -10.93 -11.01 3.07
C ILE A 107 -10.86 -11.50 1.64
N PHE A 108 -11.53 -12.63 1.33
CA PHE A 108 -11.47 -13.25 0.01
C PHE A 108 -11.99 -12.33 -1.10
N ASN A 109 -13.15 -11.70 -0.91
CA ASN A 109 -13.72 -10.70 -1.83
C ASN A 109 -13.17 -9.30 -1.53
N VAL A 110 -11.86 -9.13 -1.69
CA VAL A 110 -11.14 -7.89 -1.36
C VAL A 110 -11.67 -6.67 -2.11
N THR A 111 -12.17 -6.83 -3.33
CA THR A 111 -12.75 -5.72 -4.11
C THR A 111 -14.02 -5.19 -3.45
N GLN A 112 -14.87 -6.06 -2.94
CA GLN A 112 -16.05 -5.66 -2.17
C GLN A 112 -15.66 -4.99 -0.86
N SER A 113 -14.65 -5.52 -0.16
CA SER A 113 -14.12 -4.93 1.06
C SER A 113 -13.63 -3.50 0.83
N LEU A 114 -12.82 -3.27 -0.20
CA LEU A 114 -12.33 -1.93 -0.56
C LEU A 114 -13.46 -0.96 -0.98
N GLN A 115 -14.53 -1.49 -1.60
CA GLN A 115 -15.75 -0.71 -1.86
C GLN A 115 -16.42 -0.31 -0.54
N ASN A 116 -16.62 -1.27 0.35
CA ASN A 116 -17.24 -1.03 1.66
C ASN A 116 -16.44 0.01 2.46
N VAL A 117 -15.11 -0.09 2.48
CA VAL A 117 -14.21 0.90 3.09
C VAL A 117 -14.49 2.30 2.54
N SER A 118 -14.59 2.39 1.21
CA SER A 118 -14.87 3.68 0.55
C SER A 118 -16.26 4.22 0.91
N ASP A 119 -17.26 3.37 1.01
CA ASP A 119 -18.65 3.77 1.31
C ASP A 119 -18.85 4.13 2.79
N LEU A 120 -18.12 3.45 3.70
CA LEU A 120 -18.12 3.76 5.14
C LEU A 120 -17.36 5.05 5.48
N CYS A 121 -16.49 5.53 4.61
CA CYS A 121 -15.77 6.76 4.80
C CYS A 121 -16.65 7.96 4.40
N LYS A 122 -16.74 8.98 5.26
CA LYS A 122 -17.38 10.26 4.94
C LYS A 122 -16.70 10.96 3.76
N LYS A 123 -17.42 11.86 3.11
CA LYS A 123 -16.78 12.87 2.28
C LYS A 123 -15.82 13.70 3.13
N GLU A 124 -14.67 14.06 2.58
CA GLU A 124 -13.53 14.69 3.27
C GLU A 124 -12.87 13.83 4.35
N GLY A 125 -13.33 12.58 4.55
CA GLY A 125 -12.75 11.63 5.48
C GLY A 125 -11.47 10.98 4.94
N LEU A 126 -10.74 10.32 5.84
CA LEU A 126 -9.49 9.64 5.56
C LEU A 126 -9.67 8.13 5.47
N ILE A 127 -8.90 7.49 4.60
CA ILE A 127 -8.72 6.03 4.57
C ILE A 127 -7.25 5.73 4.73
N LEU A 128 -6.94 4.88 5.69
CA LEU A 128 -5.59 4.50 6.08
C LEU A 128 -5.45 2.99 5.99
N HIS A 129 -4.47 2.51 5.24
CA HIS A 129 -4.14 1.09 5.17
C HIS A 129 -2.69 0.86 5.59
N CYS A 130 -2.44 -0.26 6.27
CA CYS A 130 -1.12 -0.88 6.42
C CYS A 130 -1.29 -2.37 6.11
N LEU A 131 -0.80 -2.83 4.95
CA LEU A 131 -1.10 -4.13 4.38
C LEU A 131 0.17 -4.80 3.83
N PRO A 132 0.23 -6.15 3.73
CA PRO A 132 1.39 -6.83 3.16
C PRO A 132 1.52 -6.57 1.65
N THR A 133 2.74 -6.34 1.16
CA THR A 133 2.99 -6.10 -0.27
C THR A 133 4.06 -6.98 -0.89
N ASN A 134 5.09 -7.39 -0.16
CA ASN A 134 6.19 -8.19 -0.71
C ASN A 134 6.73 -9.17 0.32
N ASN A 135 7.03 -10.42 -0.11
CA ASN A 135 7.59 -11.49 0.72
C ASN A 135 6.77 -11.83 1.99
N ASN A 136 5.45 -11.77 1.88
CA ASN A 136 4.51 -12.15 2.94
C ASN A 136 3.65 -13.35 2.52
N CYS A 137 4.23 -14.31 1.78
CA CYS A 137 3.51 -15.50 1.34
C CYS A 137 2.99 -16.32 2.53
N GLY A 138 1.69 -16.68 2.48
CA GLY A 138 1.03 -17.43 3.54
C GLY A 138 0.51 -16.59 4.70
N HIS A 139 0.70 -15.27 4.69
CA HIS A 139 0.15 -14.37 5.71
C HIS A 139 -1.34 -14.03 5.51
N GLY A 140 -1.88 -14.24 4.37
CA GLY A 140 -3.27 -14.00 4.01
C GLY A 140 -3.53 -14.43 2.58
N PHE A 141 -4.69 -14.08 2.04
CA PHE A 141 -5.01 -14.33 0.63
C PHE A 141 -4.25 -13.37 -0.30
N TRP A 142 -4.00 -12.13 0.15
CA TRP A 142 -3.56 -11.05 -0.73
C TRP A 142 -2.27 -10.40 -0.27
N GLN A 143 -1.43 -10.07 -1.24
CA GLN A 143 -0.34 -9.12 -1.13
C GLN A 143 -0.62 -7.97 -2.11
N PHE A 144 -0.59 -6.73 -1.63
CA PHE A 144 -1.10 -5.59 -2.36
C PHE A 144 -0.03 -4.87 -3.16
N SER A 145 -0.28 -4.68 -4.44
CA SER A 145 0.55 -3.84 -5.29
C SER A 145 0.26 -2.35 -5.04
N PRO A 146 1.29 -1.47 -5.02
CA PRO A 146 1.08 -0.01 -5.02
C PRO A 146 0.18 0.48 -6.16
N GLU A 147 0.23 -0.16 -7.32
CA GLU A 147 -0.62 0.17 -8.47
C GLU A 147 -2.11 0.06 -8.16
N LEU A 148 -2.52 -0.91 -7.34
CA LEU A 148 -3.92 -1.03 -6.91
C LEU A 148 -4.40 0.27 -6.27
N PHE A 149 -3.64 0.80 -5.31
CA PHE A 149 -4.05 1.98 -4.55
C PHE A 149 -3.91 3.27 -5.34
N PHE A 150 -2.91 3.40 -6.22
CA PHE A 150 -2.84 4.54 -7.15
C PHE A 150 -4.01 4.57 -8.12
N SER A 151 -4.46 3.40 -8.59
CA SER A 151 -5.61 3.29 -9.48
C SER A 151 -6.93 3.49 -8.74
N LEU A 152 -7.12 2.80 -7.61
CA LEU A 152 -8.34 2.86 -6.79
C LEU A 152 -8.54 4.27 -6.23
N TYR A 153 -7.54 4.82 -5.54
CA TYR A 153 -7.60 6.11 -4.86
C TYR A 153 -7.11 7.26 -5.74
N SER A 154 -7.48 7.21 -7.01
CA SER A 154 -7.17 8.25 -7.97
C SER A 154 -8.14 9.43 -7.88
N LYS A 155 -7.72 10.61 -8.34
CA LYS A 155 -8.61 11.79 -8.49
C LYS A 155 -9.82 11.46 -9.37
N LYS A 156 -9.67 10.62 -10.39
CA LYS A 156 -10.74 10.18 -11.28
C LYS A 156 -11.82 9.39 -10.52
N ASN A 157 -11.41 8.63 -9.50
CA ASN A 157 -12.32 7.87 -8.64
C ASN A 157 -12.78 8.66 -7.41
N GLY A 158 -12.41 9.94 -7.32
CA GLY A 158 -12.91 10.83 -6.29
C GLY A 158 -12.07 10.88 -5.02
N PHE A 159 -10.79 10.59 -5.12
CA PHE A 159 -9.88 10.67 -4.00
C PHE A 159 -8.82 11.76 -4.21
N LEU A 160 -8.34 12.33 -3.14
CA LEU A 160 -7.33 13.37 -3.12
C LEU A 160 -6.19 12.96 -2.19
N ASP A 161 -5.03 13.57 -2.39
CA ASP A 161 -3.88 13.50 -1.50
C ASP A 161 -3.46 12.05 -1.16
N THR A 162 -3.53 11.17 -2.15
CA THR A 162 -3.12 9.77 -1.98
C THR A 162 -1.60 9.68 -1.88
N GLU A 163 -1.14 9.23 -0.73
CA GLU A 163 0.26 8.99 -0.42
C GLU A 163 0.46 7.51 -0.13
N ILE A 164 1.51 6.95 -0.71
CA ILE A 164 1.85 5.54 -0.54
C ILE A 164 3.29 5.43 -0.07
N PHE A 165 3.48 4.60 0.95
CA PHE A 165 4.76 4.33 1.56
C PHE A 165 5.01 2.83 1.61
N LEU A 166 6.27 2.45 1.57
CA LEU A 166 6.73 1.11 1.93
C LEU A 166 7.52 1.18 3.23
N PHE A 167 7.41 0.15 4.05
CA PHE A 167 8.26 -0.05 5.19
C PHE A 167 8.63 -1.53 5.34
N ASP A 168 9.79 -1.77 5.92
CA ASP A 168 10.28 -3.10 6.23
C ASP A 168 9.86 -3.44 7.66
N SER A 169 9.11 -4.54 7.84
CA SER A 169 8.61 -4.98 9.14
C SER A 169 9.70 -5.17 10.20
N TYR A 170 10.95 -5.37 9.78
CA TYR A 170 12.11 -5.56 10.66
C TYR A 170 12.93 -4.28 10.90
N ASN A 171 12.64 -3.19 10.17
CA ASN A 171 13.36 -1.93 10.32
C ASN A 171 12.41 -0.79 10.70
N LYS A 172 12.38 -0.44 11.99
CA LYS A 172 11.44 0.51 12.57
C LYS A 172 11.57 1.96 12.11
N TYR A 173 12.67 2.34 11.46
CA TYR A 173 12.99 3.75 11.24
C TYR A 173 13.02 4.16 9.77
N GLU A 174 12.98 3.22 8.85
CA GLU A 174 13.11 3.51 7.44
C GLU A 174 11.80 3.27 6.70
N TRP A 175 11.29 4.33 6.11
CA TRP A 175 10.12 4.31 5.24
C TRP A 175 10.48 4.90 3.90
N TRP A 176 9.83 4.45 2.85
CA TRP A 176 10.05 4.91 1.49
C TRP A 176 8.73 5.36 0.87
N LYS A 177 8.61 6.68 0.59
CA LYS A 177 7.47 7.20 -0.16
C LYS A 177 7.60 6.77 -1.62
N ILE A 178 6.51 6.25 -2.18
CA ILE A 178 6.45 5.78 -3.57
C ILE A 178 5.66 6.78 -4.39
N ASN A 179 6.18 7.06 -5.59
CA ASN A 179 5.46 7.80 -6.62
C ASN A 179 4.89 6.83 -7.67
N PRO A 180 3.77 7.20 -8.33
CA PRO A 180 3.22 6.41 -9.41
C PRO A 180 4.27 6.17 -10.50
N GLN A 181 4.35 4.94 -11.01
CA GLN A 181 5.22 4.60 -12.12
C GLN A 181 4.62 5.14 -13.43
N LYS A 182 5.48 5.42 -14.42
CA LYS A 182 5.01 5.67 -15.78
C LYS A 182 4.44 4.39 -16.38
N PRO A 183 3.42 4.49 -17.25
CA PRO A 183 2.87 3.32 -17.91
C PRO A 183 3.95 2.47 -18.59
N GLY A 184 3.93 1.17 -18.34
CA GLY A 184 4.93 0.21 -18.84
C GLY A 184 6.19 0.06 -18.01
N GLU A 185 6.43 0.91 -17.01
CA GLU A 185 7.51 0.75 -16.04
C GLU A 185 7.06 -0.10 -14.85
N ARG A 186 8.00 -0.74 -14.18
CA ARG A 186 7.74 -1.61 -13.02
C ARG A 186 8.49 -1.10 -11.81
N LEU A 187 7.89 -1.24 -10.65
CA LEU A 187 8.55 -1.07 -9.38
C LEU A 187 9.20 -2.41 -9.01
N GLU A 188 10.51 -2.51 -9.15
CA GLU A 188 11.26 -3.68 -8.72
C GLU A 188 11.62 -3.54 -7.25
N LEU A 189 11.29 -4.55 -6.46
CA LEU A 189 11.59 -4.62 -5.03
C LEU A 189 12.58 -5.75 -4.76
N SER A 190 13.39 -5.60 -3.72
CA SER A 190 14.34 -6.63 -3.31
C SER A 190 13.62 -7.89 -2.83
N SER A 191 14.11 -9.06 -3.24
CA SER A 191 13.62 -10.36 -2.75
C SER A 191 14.01 -10.67 -1.29
N GLU A 192 14.85 -9.84 -0.67
CA GLU A 192 15.38 -10.07 0.69
C GLU A 192 14.57 -9.34 1.76
N VAL A 193 13.49 -8.62 1.39
CA VAL A 193 12.79 -7.71 2.30
C VAL A 193 11.32 -8.08 2.39
N SER A 194 10.84 -8.29 3.61
CA SER A 194 9.41 -8.38 3.89
C SER A 194 8.84 -6.96 4.02
N LEU A 195 8.07 -6.55 3.04
CA LEU A 195 7.55 -5.18 2.96
C LEU A 195 6.05 -5.15 3.20
N TYR A 196 5.66 -4.09 3.89
CA TYR A 196 4.29 -3.63 4.01
C TYR A 196 4.11 -2.31 3.27
N ILE A 197 2.90 -2.08 2.80
CA ILE A 197 2.47 -0.84 2.19
C ILE A 197 1.59 -0.08 3.15
N ALA A 198 1.92 1.20 3.37
CA ALA A 198 1.05 2.12 4.08
C ALA A 198 0.44 3.11 3.09
N VAL A 199 -0.87 3.29 3.14
CA VAL A 199 -1.63 4.14 2.24
C VAL A 199 -2.44 5.13 3.04
N LYS A 200 -2.34 6.41 2.68
CA LYS A 200 -3.21 7.48 3.14
C LYS A 200 -3.91 8.08 1.94
N THR A 201 -5.22 8.22 2.00
CA THR A 201 -5.99 8.96 1.00
C THR A 201 -7.15 9.70 1.63
N LYS A 202 -7.61 10.76 0.99
CA LYS A 202 -8.76 11.56 1.38
C LYS A 202 -9.89 11.38 0.38
N LYS A 203 -11.08 11.00 0.85
CA LYS A 203 -12.25 10.86 0.01
C LYS A 203 -12.87 12.21 -0.28
N ASN A 204 -13.19 12.53 -1.53
CA ASN A 204 -13.78 13.80 -1.95
C ASN A 204 -15.20 13.66 -2.56
N TYR A 205 -15.81 12.49 -2.50
CA TYR A 205 -17.14 12.21 -3.06
C TYR A 205 -18.05 11.55 -2.04
N GLU A 206 -19.37 11.78 -2.21
CA GLU A 206 -20.41 11.09 -1.45
C GLU A 206 -20.50 9.61 -1.86
N LYS A 207 -20.42 9.33 -3.18
CA LYS A 207 -20.38 7.97 -3.73
C LYS A 207 -19.17 7.82 -4.64
N THR A 208 -18.33 6.85 -4.36
CA THR A 208 -17.19 6.53 -5.21
C THR A 208 -17.64 5.86 -6.49
N LYS A 209 -17.19 6.40 -7.63
CA LYS A 209 -17.35 5.73 -8.93
C LYS A 209 -16.18 4.79 -9.11
N GLN A 210 -16.40 3.52 -8.84
CA GLN A 210 -15.33 2.55 -9.02
C GLN A 210 -15.20 2.12 -10.47
N LEU A 211 -14.34 2.79 -11.19
CA LEU A 211 -13.79 2.33 -12.47
C LEU A 211 -12.29 2.11 -12.28
N VAL A 212 -11.95 1.08 -11.51
CA VAL A 212 -10.55 0.74 -11.27
C VAL A 212 -10.01 -0.02 -12.47
N GLN A 213 -9.07 0.61 -13.17
CA GLN A 213 -8.36 0.03 -14.29
C GLN A 213 -6.88 0.26 -14.10
N GLN A 214 -6.07 -0.72 -14.43
CA GLN A 214 -4.61 -0.58 -14.36
C GLN A 214 -4.12 0.56 -15.26
N SER A 215 -3.21 1.38 -14.75
CA SER A 215 -2.71 2.57 -15.44
C SER A 215 -2.09 2.29 -16.81
N ASP A 216 -1.36 1.17 -16.97
CA ASP A 216 -0.78 0.72 -18.24
C ASP A 216 -1.85 0.52 -19.32
N TYR A 217 -2.97 -0.10 -18.96
CA TYR A 217 -4.03 -0.39 -19.93
C TYR A 217 -4.83 0.86 -20.26
N THR A 218 -5.14 1.70 -19.28
CA THR A 218 -5.81 2.99 -19.54
C THR A 218 -4.97 3.87 -20.48
N PHE A 219 -3.65 3.90 -20.28
CA PHE A 219 -2.74 4.61 -21.16
C PHE A 219 -2.73 4.02 -22.59
N ARG A 220 -2.66 2.69 -22.72
CA ARG A 220 -2.66 2.00 -24.02
C ARG A 220 -3.96 2.25 -24.78
N TRP A 221 -5.11 2.06 -24.12
CA TRP A 221 -6.42 2.27 -24.77
C TRP A 221 -6.66 3.71 -25.18
N GLY A 222 -6.26 4.69 -24.35
CA GLY A 222 -6.37 6.11 -24.71
C GLY A 222 -5.42 6.56 -25.84
N ASN A 223 -4.38 5.80 -26.13
CA ASN A 223 -3.39 6.13 -27.16
C ASN A 223 -3.41 5.17 -28.38
N ASP A 224 -4.40 4.31 -28.51
CA ASP A 224 -4.45 3.26 -29.53
C ASP A 224 -4.35 3.83 -30.97
N GLU A 225 -4.96 4.97 -31.26
CA GLU A 225 -4.84 5.65 -32.58
C GLU A 225 -3.44 6.19 -32.83
N LEU A 226 -2.77 6.73 -31.82
CA LEU A 226 -1.38 7.23 -31.91
C LEU A 226 -0.40 6.07 -32.08
N ILE A 227 -0.67 4.94 -31.44
CA ILE A 227 0.15 3.73 -31.53
C ILE A 227 -0.03 3.10 -32.93
N LYS A 228 -1.25 3.01 -33.45
CA LYS A 228 -1.52 2.53 -34.81
C LYS A 228 -0.80 3.36 -35.87
N LYS A 229 -0.83 4.70 -35.79
CA LYS A 229 -0.11 5.60 -36.71
C LYS A 229 1.42 5.43 -36.64
N LYS A 230 2.00 5.28 -35.40
CA LYS A 230 3.44 5.03 -35.23
C LYS A 230 3.86 3.64 -35.70
N THR A 231 3.01 2.63 -35.52
CA THR A 231 3.31 1.24 -35.92
C THR A 231 3.29 1.08 -37.43
N LEU A 232 2.39 1.76 -38.16
CA LEU A 232 2.37 1.77 -39.60
C LEU A 232 3.65 2.41 -40.19
N LYS A 233 4.12 3.55 -39.65
CA LYS A 233 5.41 4.14 -40.07
C LYS A 233 6.64 3.27 -39.73
N LYS A 234 6.63 2.53 -38.65
CA LYS A 234 7.75 1.63 -38.28
C LYS A 234 7.75 0.32 -39.09
N LYS A 235 6.62 -0.20 -39.51
CA LYS A 235 6.57 -1.47 -40.30
C LYS A 235 7.31 -1.37 -41.62
N THR A 236 7.32 -0.21 -42.27
CA THR A 236 8.01 -0.03 -43.54
C THR A 236 9.53 0.02 -43.42
N ILE A 237 10.07 0.52 -42.29
CA ILE A 237 11.53 0.63 -42.07
C ILE A 237 12.08 -0.61 -41.37
N SER A 238 11.28 -1.32 -40.52
CA SER A 238 11.75 -2.41 -39.67
C SER A 238 11.89 -3.76 -40.41
N PHE A 239 11.27 -3.94 -41.56
CA PHE A 239 11.34 -5.22 -42.27
C PHE A 239 12.77 -5.51 -42.80
N ILE A 240 13.50 -4.48 -43.18
CA ILE A 240 14.90 -4.60 -43.65
C ILE A 240 15.86 -4.77 -42.48
N TRP A 241 15.64 -4.07 -41.36
CA TRP A 241 16.50 -4.13 -40.17
C TRP A 241 16.29 -5.37 -39.28
N LYS A 242 15.11 -5.96 -39.33
CA LYS A 242 14.79 -7.14 -38.51
C LYS A 242 15.55 -8.39 -38.97
N ARG A 243 15.72 -8.58 -40.28
CA ARG A 243 16.44 -9.73 -40.87
C ARG A 243 17.94 -9.73 -40.50
N SER A 244 18.58 -8.57 -40.44
CA SER A 244 20.01 -8.46 -40.08
C SER A 244 20.22 -8.55 -38.55
N LYS A 245 19.29 -8.01 -37.73
CA LYS A 245 19.38 -8.12 -36.28
C LYS A 245 19.09 -9.51 -35.73
N ASP A 246 18.18 -10.25 -36.31
CA ASP A 246 17.87 -11.61 -35.87
C ASP A 246 18.98 -12.59 -36.25
N PHE A 247 19.70 -12.34 -37.36
CA PHE A 247 20.92 -13.08 -37.71
C PHE A 247 22.08 -12.79 -36.73
N LEU A 248 22.29 -11.52 -36.40
CA LEU A 248 23.32 -11.12 -35.40
C LEU A 248 22.95 -11.54 -33.96
N LYS A 249 21.68 -11.52 -33.58
CA LYS A 249 21.22 -12.06 -32.29
C LYS A 249 21.45 -13.57 -32.17
N LYS A 250 21.23 -14.35 -33.22
CA LYS A 250 21.49 -15.80 -33.19
C LYS A 250 22.98 -16.13 -33.00
N ILE A 251 23.87 -15.33 -33.59
CA ILE A 251 25.33 -15.47 -33.39
C ILE A 251 25.72 -15.01 -31.95
N TRP A 252 25.15 -13.90 -31.51
CA TRP A 252 25.41 -13.33 -30.18
C TRP A 252 24.89 -14.23 -29.04
N PHE A 253 23.72 -14.85 -29.23
CA PHE A 253 23.14 -15.79 -28.27
C PHE A 253 23.97 -17.08 -28.14
N LYS A 254 24.56 -17.57 -29.23
CA LYS A 254 25.41 -18.77 -29.19
C LYS A 254 26.79 -18.57 -28.54
N LEU A 255 27.33 -17.35 -28.61
CA LEU A 255 28.70 -17.06 -28.12
C LEU A 255 28.75 -16.46 -26.72
N ILE A 256 27.72 -15.77 -26.23
CA ILE A 256 27.82 -14.94 -25.02
C ILE A 256 26.87 -15.41 -23.90
N LEU A 257 25.87 -16.25 -24.19
CA LEU A 257 24.91 -16.70 -23.18
C LEU A 257 25.56 -17.47 -22.00
N PRO A 258 26.53 -18.37 -22.21
CA PRO A 258 27.16 -19.08 -21.10
C PRO A 258 27.88 -18.16 -20.11
N GLN A 259 28.58 -17.13 -20.60
CA GLN A 259 29.33 -16.20 -19.74
C GLN A 259 28.39 -15.25 -18.94
N ARG A 260 27.32 -14.74 -19.54
CA ARG A 260 26.39 -13.84 -18.85
C ARG A 260 25.50 -14.53 -17.80
N ILE A 261 25.24 -15.82 -17.95
CA ILE A 261 24.50 -16.58 -16.92
C ILE A 261 25.39 -16.80 -15.70
N SER A 262 26.69 -17.11 -15.90
CA SER A 262 27.62 -17.23 -14.79
C SER A 262 27.87 -15.90 -14.08
N GLU A 263 28.03 -14.80 -14.81
CA GLU A 263 28.18 -13.45 -14.23
C GLU A 263 26.94 -12.97 -13.49
N LYS A 264 25.75 -13.41 -13.89
CA LYS A 264 24.50 -13.11 -13.18
C LYS A 264 24.32 -13.93 -11.90
N ILE A 265 24.87 -15.13 -11.86
CA ILE A 265 24.85 -16.01 -10.69
C ILE A 265 25.94 -15.59 -9.67
N GLU A 266 27.08 -15.09 -10.13
CA GLU A 266 28.12 -14.47 -9.30
C GLU A 266 27.85 -12.98 -9.00
N GLY A 267 26.79 -12.43 -9.58
CA GLY A 267 26.45 -11.02 -9.55
C GLY A 267 26.28 -10.48 -8.14
N LYS A 268 27.19 -9.58 -7.82
CA LYS A 268 27.24 -8.64 -6.70
C LYS A 268 25.94 -8.62 -5.91
N LYS A 269 25.97 -9.11 -4.67
CA LYS A 269 24.94 -8.83 -3.67
C LYS A 269 24.69 -7.32 -3.63
N ILE A 270 23.64 -6.88 -4.31
CA ILE A 270 23.19 -5.51 -4.18
C ILE A 270 22.66 -5.43 -2.77
N THR A 271 23.39 -4.75 -1.89
CA THR A 271 22.95 -4.59 -0.51
C THR A 271 21.58 -3.91 -0.51
N LYS A 272 20.69 -4.37 0.36
CA LYS A 272 19.32 -3.87 0.61
C LYS A 272 19.23 -2.35 0.49
N LYS A 273 20.18 -1.62 1.07
CA LYS A 273 20.29 -0.16 1.06
C LYS A 273 20.48 0.43 -0.35
N LYS A 274 21.34 -0.14 -1.17
CA LYS A 274 21.64 0.39 -2.53
C LYS A 274 20.50 0.23 -3.52
N PHE A 275 19.64 -0.78 -3.32
CA PHE A 275 18.48 -1.01 -4.21
C PHE A 275 17.45 0.09 -4.11
N PHE A 276 17.06 0.48 -2.89
CA PHE A 276 16.07 1.53 -2.67
C PHE A 276 16.61 2.92 -3.02
N GLU A 277 17.89 3.21 -2.77
CA GLU A 277 18.50 4.51 -3.07
C GLU A 277 18.60 4.82 -4.57
N LYS A 278 18.64 3.82 -5.44
CA LYS A 278 18.78 3.98 -6.90
C LYS A 278 17.44 4.02 -7.64
N ASN A 279 16.33 3.75 -6.98
CA ASN A 279 15.05 3.70 -7.66
C ASN A 279 14.44 5.11 -7.73
N LYS A 280 14.24 5.64 -8.96
CA LYS A 280 13.71 6.99 -9.21
C LYS A 280 12.29 7.23 -8.68
N TYR A 281 11.54 6.17 -8.37
CA TYR A 281 10.17 6.25 -7.84
C TYR A 281 10.11 6.20 -6.32
N ILE A 282 11.23 6.00 -5.65
CA ILE A 282 11.31 5.80 -4.21
C ILE A 282 12.08 6.95 -3.58
N LYS A 283 11.47 7.61 -2.60
CA LYS A 283 12.11 8.61 -1.76
C LYS A 283 12.15 8.11 -0.33
N LYS A 284 13.35 8.03 0.24
CA LYS A 284 13.54 7.65 1.64
C LYS A 284 12.97 8.73 2.57
N ILE A 285 12.22 8.29 3.59
CA ILE A 285 11.77 9.11 4.71
C ILE A 285 12.34 8.49 5.98
N ILE A 286 12.99 9.30 6.80
CA ILE A 286 13.48 8.87 8.10
C ILE A 286 12.56 9.50 9.13
N PHE A 287 11.90 8.68 9.93
CA PHE A 287 11.25 9.14 11.15
C PHE A 287 12.34 9.27 12.21
N ASN A 288 12.80 10.50 12.41
CA ASN A 288 13.81 10.76 13.44
C ASN A 288 13.33 10.26 14.79
N GLU A 289 14.24 9.61 15.53
CA GLU A 289 14.11 9.51 16.98
C GLU A 289 13.97 10.96 17.50
N ASN A 290 12.95 11.22 18.28
CA ASN A 290 12.65 12.56 18.78
C ASN A 290 13.93 13.21 19.34
N LYS A 291 14.21 14.43 18.86
CA LYS A 291 15.08 15.35 19.57
C LYS A 291 14.38 15.87 20.81
#